data_222bb99cea1bcde129c0af8bba46def8
#
_entry.id   222bb99cea1bcde129c0af8bba46def8
#
_cell.length_a   1.000
_cell.length_b   1.000
_cell.length_c   1.000
_cell.angle_alpha   90.00
_cell.angle_beta   90.00
_cell.angle_gamma   90.00
#
_symmetry.space_group_name_H-M   'P 1'
#
loop_
_entity.id
_entity.type
_entity.pdbx_description
1 polymer ?
#
loop_
_entity_poly.entity_id
_entity_poly.type
_entity_poly.pdbx_seq_one_letter_code
_entity_poly.pdbx_strand_id
1 'polypeptide(L)'
;MIQYVSMKIDGAIFKVPKGSSVLDVALEYGICIPHLCHVPNISDLGACRLCIVEHVVEGRSKVTTSCTLRVQEGMVIKSNTQKIRRLRKNIAELLVAQAPNSKAIQDIAVRCGVKTVRYPFRNDNCVLCGRCVRICAEQWQAKAIGFVGRGKDRRGKTPFGVKSETCKMCGNCIDLCPMTITPCDGPMKPGEEYLCGKCESQLMEAESAVDQCIMCGLGEGFQCARH
;
A
#
# COMPACT_ATOMS: atom_id res chain seq x y z
N MET A 1 10.63 -25.37 16.04
CA MET A 1 11.82 -24.61 15.58
C MET A 1 11.45 -23.80 14.33
N ILE A 2 11.78 -22.51 14.29
CA ILE A 2 11.55 -21.66 13.09
C ILE A 2 12.57 -22.06 12.04
N GLN A 3 12.09 -22.49 10.88
CA GLN A 3 12.95 -22.81 9.74
C GLN A 3 13.32 -21.53 9.00
N TYR A 4 14.61 -21.27 8.82
CA TYR A 4 15.12 -20.15 8.03
C TYR A 4 15.45 -20.61 6.62
N VAL A 5 15.25 -19.71 5.66
CA VAL A 5 15.55 -19.92 4.24
C VAL A 5 16.27 -18.70 3.68
N SER A 6 17.03 -18.91 2.60
CA SER A 6 17.77 -17.85 1.92
C SER A 6 16.98 -17.37 0.69
N MET A 7 16.87 -16.05 0.53
CA MET A 7 16.27 -15.42 -0.65
C MET A 7 17.10 -14.24 -1.13
N LYS A 8 16.88 -13.82 -2.37
CA LYS A 8 17.53 -12.62 -2.94
C LYS A 8 16.47 -11.54 -3.23
N ILE A 9 16.73 -10.30 -2.80
CA ILE A 9 15.98 -9.13 -3.22
C ILE A 9 16.96 -8.13 -3.82
N ASP A 10 16.75 -7.75 -5.08
CA ASP A 10 17.59 -6.81 -5.84
C ASP A 10 19.10 -7.12 -5.80
N GLY A 11 19.45 -8.42 -5.76
CA GLY A 11 20.82 -8.93 -5.71
C GLY A 11 21.38 -9.20 -4.31
N ALA A 12 20.81 -8.62 -3.26
CA ALA A 12 21.23 -8.89 -1.89
C ALA A 12 20.60 -10.18 -1.36
N ILE A 13 21.36 -10.94 -0.56
CA ILE A 13 20.90 -12.22 0.04
C ILE A 13 20.44 -11.95 1.46
N PHE A 14 19.26 -12.48 1.80
CA PHE A 14 18.66 -12.38 3.13
C PHE A 14 18.34 -13.79 3.66
N LYS A 15 18.63 -14.02 4.95
CA LYS A 15 18.24 -15.23 5.66
C LYS A 15 17.06 -14.91 6.57
N VAL A 16 15.90 -15.47 6.24
CA VAL A 16 14.61 -15.05 6.80
C VAL A 16 13.75 -16.26 7.19
N PRO A 17 12.76 -16.10 8.10
CA PRO A 17 11.86 -17.18 8.44
C PRO A 17 11.06 -17.64 7.21
N LYS A 18 11.00 -18.96 7.00
CA LYS A 18 10.21 -19.57 5.92
C LYS A 18 8.73 -19.23 6.09
N GLY A 19 8.09 -18.83 5.00
CA GLY A 19 6.66 -18.51 5.01
C GLY A 19 6.32 -17.07 5.42
N SER A 20 7.30 -16.24 5.80
CA SER A 20 7.10 -14.78 5.91
C SER A 20 6.63 -14.20 4.56
N SER A 21 5.93 -13.07 4.56
CA SER A 21 5.65 -12.41 3.29
C SER A 21 6.91 -11.71 2.75
N VAL A 22 7.05 -11.67 1.43
CA VAL A 22 8.17 -10.93 0.79
C VAL A 22 8.11 -9.45 1.15
N LEU A 23 6.91 -8.89 1.37
CA LEU A 23 6.75 -7.50 1.77
C LEU A 23 7.27 -7.25 3.18
N ASP A 24 6.90 -8.11 4.16
CA ASP A 24 7.35 -7.97 5.54
C ASP A 24 8.89 -8.04 5.61
N VAL A 25 9.48 -9.01 4.91
CA VAL A 25 10.94 -9.12 4.80
C VAL A 25 11.55 -7.84 4.20
N ALA A 26 10.99 -7.35 3.10
CA ALA A 26 11.50 -6.13 2.47
C ALA A 26 11.46 -4.93 3.42
N LEU A 27 10.36 -4.76 4.15
CA LEU A 27 10.20 -3.67 5.13
C LEU A 27 11.16 -3.81 6.32
N GLU A 28 11.34 -5.02 6.85
CA GLU A 28 12.27 -5.32 7.94
C GLU A 28 13.72 -4.95 7.60
N TYR A 29 14.12 -5.19 6.34
CA TYR A 29 15.46 -4.84 5.85
C TYR A 29 15.55 -3.46 5.17
N GLY A 30 14.57 -2.58 5.35
CA GLY A 30 14.59 -1.22 4.84
C GLY A 30 14.41 -1.10 3.33
N ILE A 31 13.96 -2.15 2.64
CA ILE A 31 13.65 -2.11 1.21
C ILE A 31 12.26 -1.54 1.01
N CYS A 32 12.19 -0.32 0.47
CA CYS A 32 10.95 0.40 0.30
C CYS A 32 10.10 -0.17 -0.86
N ILE A 33 9.06 -0.92 -0.53
CA ILE A 33 8.05 -1.38 -1.49
C ILE A 33 6.73 -0.65 -1.21
N PRO A 34 6.23 0.20 -2.14
CA PRO A 34 4.97 0.90 -1.96
C PRO A 34 3.81 -0.06 -1.71
N HIS A 35 3.00 0.23 -0.72
CA HIS A 35 1.82 -0.57 -0.35
C HIS A 35 0.72 0.34 0.24
N LEU A 36 -0.53 -0.09 0.17
CA LEU A 36 -1.66 0.60 0.77
C LEU A 36 -2.51 -0.32 1.64
N CYS A 37 -2.84 -1.52 1.17
CA CYS A 37 -3.76 -2.41 1.87
C CYS A 37 -3.09 -3.29 2.94
N HIS A 38 -1.76 -3.40 2.94
CA HIS A 38 -1.04 -4.12 3.98
C HIS A 38 -1.13 -3.39 5.33
N VAL A 39 -1.30 -4.15 6.40
CA VAL A 39 -1.28 -3.70 7.81
C VAL A 39 -0.55 -4.79 8.59
N PRO A 40 0.44 -4.45 9.42
CA PRO A 40 1.14 -5.42 10.26
C PRO A 40 0.17 -6.23 11.13
N ASN A 41 0.47 -7.51 11.32
CA ASN A 41 -0.30 -8.44 12.16
C ASN A 41 -1.76 -8.69 11.73
N ILE A 42 -2.10 -8.35 10.49
CA ILE A 42 -3.39 -8.65 9.88
C ILE A 42 -3.14 -9.36 8.55
N SER A 43 -4.02 -10.28 8.16
CA SER A 43 -3.90 -11.03 6.91
C SER A 43 -3.76 -10.14 5.68
N ASP A 44 -3.02 -10.58 4.69
CA ASP A 44 -2.82 -9.84 3.45
C ASP A 44 -3.95 -10.08 2.45
N LEU A 45 -4.43 -9.01 1.83
CA LEU A 45 -5.51 -9.08 0.82
C LEU A 45 -4.98 -8.95 -0.63
N GLY A 46 -3.85 -8.25 -0.81
CA GLY A 46 -3.31 -7.98 -2.15
C GLY A 46 -4.19 -7.07 -3.01
N ALA A 47 -5.15 -6.35 -2.41
CA ALA A 47 -6.18 -5.59 -3.14
C ALA A 47 -5.63 -4.37 -3.88
N CYS A 48 -4.73 -3.60 -3.25
CA CYS A 48 -4.25 -2.33 -3.82
C CYS A 48 -3.27 -2.50 -4.99
N ARG A 49 -2.64 -3.68 -5.13
CA ARG A 49 -1.68 -4.03 -6.17
C ARG A 49 -0.40 -3.14 -6.22
N LEU A 50 -0.17 -2.27 -5.24
CA LEU A 50 1.01 -1.40 -5.21
C LEU A 50 2.30 -2.15 -4.90
N CYS A 51 2.24 -3.17 -4.04
CA CYS A 51 3.38 -3.95 -3.60
C CYS A 51 3.87 -4.99 -4.62
N ILE A 52 3.59 -4.78 -5.91
CA ILE A 52 4.03 -5.70 -6.97
C ILE A 52 5.55 -5.74 -7.08
N VAL A 53 6.07 -6.94 -7.32
CA VAL A 53 7.49 -7.23 -7.57
C VAL A 53 7.62 -8.21 -8.73
N GLU A 54 8.81 -8.33 -9.29
CA GLU A 54 9.09 -9.43 -10.20
C GLU A 54 9.69 -10.60 -9.40
N HIS A 55 9.02 -11.72 -9.44
CA HIS A 55 9.51 -13.01 -8.97
C HIS A 55 10.15 -13.77 -10.15
N VAL A 56 11.43 -14.06 -10.05
CA VAL A 56 12.17 -14.77 -11.10
C VAL A 56 12.15 -16.26 -10.80
N VAL A 57 11.55 -17.04 -11.69
CA VAL A 57 11.48 -18.50 -11.61
C VAL A 57 11.99 -19.07 -12.93
N GLU A 58 13.00 -19.93 -12.88
CA GLU A 58 13.59 -20.58 -14.07
C GLU A 58 13.95 -19.58 -15.18
N GLY A 59 14.53 -18.45 -14.81
CA GLY A 59 14.92 -17.38 -15.74
C GLY A 59 13.75 -16.53 -16.27
N ARG A 60 12.49 -16.86 -15.95
CA ARG A 60 11.31 -16.09 -16.34
C ARG A 60 10.86 -15.18 -15.20
N SER A 61 10.47 -13.96 -15.53
CA SER A 61 10.01 -12.96 -14.56
C SER A 61 8.49 -12.87 -14.54
N LYS A 62 7.89 -13.16 -13.38
CA LYS A 62 6.44 -13.04 -13.13
C LYS A 62 6.16 -11.89 -12.17
N VAL A 63 5.25 -10.98 -12.54
CA VAL A 63 4.80 -9.91 -11.65
C VAL A 63 3.77 -10.46 -10.66
N THR A 64 4.02 -10.25 -9.38
CA THR A 64 3.14 -10.69 -8.29
C THR A 64 3.14 -9.67 -7.14
N THR A 65 2.20 -9.77 -6.21
CA THR A 65 2.14 -8.93 -5.00
C THR A 65 3.04 -9.51 -3.91
N SER A 66 3.96 -8.70 -3.39
CA SER A 66 4.90 -9.12 -2.36
C SER A 66 4.24 -9.44 -1.01
N CYS A 67 3.13 -8.78 -0.67
CA CYS A 67 2.41 -9.04 0.59
C CYS A 67 1.81 -10.46 0.62
N THR A 68 1.34 -10.99 -0.51
CA THR A 68 0.74 -12.34 -0.58
C THR A 68 1.72 -13.43 -0.98
N LEU A 69 2.93 -13.06 -1.41
CA LEU A 69 3.97 -14.00 -1.83
C LEU A 69 4.75 -14.47 -0.60
N ARG A 70 4.71 -15.77 -0.31
CA ARG A 70 5.42 -16.36 0.82
C ARG A 70 6.83 -16.77 0.43
N VAL A 71 7.78 -16.45 1.31
CA VAL A 71 9.22 -16.72 1.10
C VAL A 71 9.50 -18.20 1.05
N GLN A 72 10.33 -18.62 0.09
CA GLN A 72 10.81 -19.97 -0.12
C GLN A 72 12.32 -19.95 -0.36
N GLU A 73 12.97 -21.11 -0.17
CA GLU A 73 14.42 -21.26 -0.41
C GLU A 73 14.79 -20.93 -1.86
N GLY A 74 15.86 -20.15 -2.02
CA GLY A 74 16.39 -19.79 -3.34
C GLY A 74 15.56 -18.77 -4.13
N MET A 75 14.51 -18.19 -3.53
CA MET A 75 13.64 -17.20 -4.21
C MET A 75 14.43 -15.97 -4.65
N VAL A 76 14.17 -15.49 -5.87
CA VAL A 76 14.80 -14.29 -6.43
C VAL A 76 13.71 -13.25 -6.76
N ILE A 77 13.82 -12.09 -6.13
CA ILE A 77 12.89 -10.98 -6.26
C ILE A 77 13.62 -9.75 -6.82
N LYS A 78 12.97 -9.06 -7.75
CA LYS A 78 13.36 -7.73 -8.21
C LYS A 78 12.27 -6.73 -7.84
N SER A 79 12.59 -5.82 -6.94
CA SER A 79 11.59 -4.90 -6.36
C SER A 79 11.41 -3.62 -7.16
N ASN A 80 12.42 -3.18 -7.90
CA ASN A 80 12.47 -1.83 -8.49
C ASN A 80 12.95 -1.80 -9.95
N THR A 81 12.45 -2.69 -10.80
CA THR A 81 12.74 -2.67 -12.24
C THR A 81 11.97 -1.54 -12.94
N GLN A 82 12.41 -1.13 -14.15
CA GLN A 82 11.70 -0.14 -14.97
C GLN A 82 10.24 -0.56 -15.21
N LYS A 83 10.01 -1.85 -15.46
CA LYS A 83 8.67 -2.43 -15.63
C LYS A 83 7.82 -2.24 -14.37
N ILE A 84 8.37 -2.56 -13.19
CA ILE A 84 7.66 -2.43 -11.90
C ILE A 84 7.35 -0.95 -11.62
N ARG A 85 8.29 -0.04 -11.80
CA ARG A 85 8.06 1.40 -11.63
C ARG A 85 6.92 1.91 -12.52
N ARG A 86 6.92 1.53 -13.81
CA ARG A 86 5.85 1.91 -14.75
C ARG A 86 4.49 1.37 -14.31
N LEU A 87 4.42 0.11 -13.90
CA LEU A 87 3.16 -0.50 -13.42
C LEU A 87 2.66 0.17 -12.14
N ARG A 88 3.52 0.41 -11.15
CA ARG A 88 3.15 1.11 -9.91
C ARG A 88 2.64 2.52 -10.17
N LYS A 89 3.31 3.26 -11.06
CA LYS A 89 2.85 4.59 -11.48
C LYS A 89 1.41 4.55 -12.01
N ASN A 90 1.11 3.62 -12.93
CA ASN A 90 -0.23 3.47 -13.49
C ASN A 90 -1.27 3.08 -12.42
N ILE A 91 -0.91 2.17 -11.49
CA ILE A 91 -1.80 1.77 -10.39
C ILE A 91 -2.06 2.96 -9.44
N ALA A 92 -1.02 3.69 -9.08
CA ALA A 92 -1.14 4.86 -8.24
C ALA A 92 -1.99 5.96 -8.89
N GLU A 93 -1.84 6.19 -10.18
CA GLU A 93 -2.65 7.13 -10.97
C GLU A 93 -4.15 6.75 -10.94
N LEU A 94 -4.48 5.47 -11.07
CA LEU A 94 -5.86 4.98 -10.97
C LEU A 94 -6.43 5.16 -9.55
N LEU A 95 -5.63 4.95 -8.51
CA LEU A 95 -6.05 5.19 -7.12
C LEU A 95 -6.35 6.67 -6.86
N VAL A 96 -5.54 7.57 -7.41
CA VAL A 96 -5.81 9.01 -7.33
C VAL A 96 -7.08 9.38 -8.08
N ALA A 97 -7.26 8.87 -9.30
CA ALA A 97 -8.50 9.11 -10.06
C ALA A 97 -9.73 8.65 -9.28
N GLN A 98 -9.61 7.56 -8.52
CA GLN A 98 -10.70 7.05 -7.68
C GLN A 98 -10.92 7.92 -6.44
N ALA A 99 -9.87 8.37 -5.77
CA ALA A 99 -9.93 9.08 -4.49
C ALA A 99 -8.91 10.26 -4.44
N PRO A 100 -9.14 11.32 -5.22
CA PRO A 100 -8.19 12.43 -5.38
C PRO A 100 -7.97 13.20 -4.07
N ASN A 101 -8.94 13.20 -3.18
CA ASN A 101 -8.90 13.96 -1.92
C ASN A 101 -8.27 13.18 -0.75
N SER A 102 -7.73 11.98 -0.98
CA SER A 102 -7.03 11.21 0.07
C SER A 102 -5.54 11.57 0.11
N LYS A 103 -5.09 12.20 1.19
CA LYS A 103 -3.68 12.52 1.39
C LYS A 103 -2.78 11.28 1.31
N ALA A 104 -3.18 10.18 1.92
CA ALA A 104 -2.42 8.93 1.88
C ALA A 104 -2.22 8.40 0.44
N ILE A 105 -3.23 8.56 -0.42
CA ILE A 105 -3.16 8.14 -1.83
C ILE A 105 -2.31 9.12 -2.63
N GLN A 106 -2.42 10.42 -2.36
CA GLN A 106 -1.60 11.44 -2.97
C GLN A 106 -0.11 11.20 -2.68
N ASP A 107 0.27 10.95 -1.43
CA ASP A 107 1.64 10.68 -1.03
C ASP A 107 2.22 9.44 -1.72
N ILE A 108 1.42 8.38 -1.84
CA ILE A 108 1.81 7.18 -2.59
C ILE A 108 2.02 7.48 -4.07
N ALA A 109 1.14 8.27 -4.67
CA ALA A 109 1.19 8.60 -6.08
C ALA A 109 2.43 9.42 -6.42
N VAL A 110 2.74 10.42 -5.61
CA VAL A 110 3.96 11.22 -5.74
C VAL A 110 5.20 10.33 -5.72
N ARG A 111 5.30 9.42 -4.75
CA ARG A 111 6.42 8.47 -4.65
C ARG A 111 6.50 7.48 -5.82
N CYS A 112 5.37 7.17 -6.43
CA CYS A 112 5.32 6.37 -7.65
C CYS A 112 5.59 7.19 -8.92
N GLY A 113 5.90 8.50 -8.79
CA GLY A 113 6.23 9.39 -9.90
C GLY A 113 5.02 9.83 -10.74
N VAL A 114 3.83 9.90 -10.12
CA VAL A 114 2.62 10.45 -10.77
C VAL A 114 2.70 11.98 -10.66
N LYS A 115 2.79 12.65 -11.77
CA LYS A 115 2.75 14.13 -11.86
C LYS A 115 1.36 14.63 -12.27
N THR A 116 0.74 13.93 -13.21
CA THR A 116 -0.58 14.25 -13.75
C THR A 116 -1.47 13.03 -13.78
N VAL A 117 -2.78 13.19 -13.68
CA VAL A 117 -3.77 12.12 -13.71
C VAL A 117 -4.53 12.18 -15.03
N ARG A 118 -4.41 11.12 -15.84
CA ARG A 118 -5.04 11.02 -17.17
C ARG A 118 -6.52 10.65 -17.12
N TYR A 119 -7.01 10.15 -15.98
CA TYR A 119 -8.35 9.62 -15.84
C TYR A 119 -9.28 10.63 -15.15
N PRO A 120 -10.59 10.61 -15.45
CA PRO A 120 -11.56 11.46 -14.75
C PRO A 120 -11.63 11.10 -13.26
N PHE A 121 -11.74 12.11 -12.41
CA PHE A 121 -11.87 11.92 -10.98
C PHE A 121 -13.27 11.42 -10.61
N ARG A 122 -13.32 10.39 -9.77
CA ARG A 122 -14.56 9.78 -9.28
C ARG A 122 -14.96 10.28 -7.91
N ASN A 123 -13.99 10.69 -7.12
CA ASN A 123 -14.16 11.14 -5.74
C ASN A 123 -14.89 10.11 -4.85
N ASP A 124 -14.49 8.85 -4.99
CA ASP A 124 -15.04 7.75 -4.19
C ASP A 124 -14.57 7.85 -2.72
N ASN A 125 -15.47 7.53 -1.79
CA ASN A 125 -15.16 7.50 -0.35
C ASN A 125 -14.54 6.17 0.10
N CYS A 126 -14.21 5.26 -0.82
CA CYS A 126 -13.63 3.96 -0.50
C CYS A 126 -12.82 3.42 -1.69
N VAL A 127 -11.58 3.06 -1.44
CA VAL A 127 -10.67 2.42 -2.43
C VAL A 127 -10.59 0.91 -2.27
N LEU A 128 -11.51 0.30 -1.56
CA LEU A 128 -11.64 -1.14 -1.37
C LEU A 128 -10.37 -1.83 -0.83
N CYS A 129 -9.54 -1.11 -0.08
CA CYS A 129 -8.32 -1.66 0.50
C CYS A 129 -8.55 -2.74 1.56
N GLY A 130 -9.75 -2.82 2.12
CA GLY A 130 -10.16 -3.85 3.06
C GLY A 130 -9.53 -3.79 4.45
N ARG A 131 -8.79 -2.73 4.80
CA ARG A 131 -8.20 -2.58 6.12
C ARG A 131 -9.26 -2.63 7.23
N CYS A 132 -10.34 -1.84 7.09
CA CYS A 132 -11.44 -1.79 8.06
C CYS A 132 -12.15 -3.14 8.25
N VAL A 133 -12.33 -3.90 7.18
CA VAL A 133 -12.98 -5.22 7.23
C VAL A 133 -12.11 -6.22 7.98
N ARG A 134 -10.82 -6.27 7.64
CA ARG A 134 -9.88 -7.24 8.22
C ARG A 134 -9.56 -6.94 9.68
N ILE A 135 -9.30 -5.68 10.05
CA ILE A 135 -9.04 -5.31 11.45
C ILE A 135 -10.23 -5.67 12.34
N CYS A 136 -11.46 -5.40 11.87
CA CYS A 136 -12.68 -5.72 12.60
C CYS A 136 -12.88 -7.24 12.77
N ALA A 137 -12.53 -8.03 11.75
CA ALA A 137 -12.71 -9.47 11.77
C ALA A 137 -11.63 -10.20 12.54
N GLU A 138 -10.36 -9.81 12.37
CA GLU A 138 -9.21 -10.58 12.84
C GLU A 138 -8.74 -10.15 14.23
N GLN A 139 -8.60 -8.86 14.47
CA GLN A 139 -8.10 -8.36 15.75
C GLN A 139 -9.21 -8.26 16.80
N TRP A 140 -10.39 -7.79 16.41
CA TRP A 140 -11.51 -7.60 17.34
C TRP A 140 -12.55 -8.73 17.30
N GLN A 141 -12.45 -9.65 16.34
CA GLN A 141 -13.37 -10.77 16.12
C GLN A 141 -14.86 -10.34 16.05
N ALA A 142 -15.10 -9.05 15.83
CA ALA A 142 -16.44 -8.48 15.80
C ALA A 142 -17.17 -8.71 14.49
N LYS A 143 -16.45 -8.77 13.36
CA LYS A 143 -17.02 -8.96 11.99
C LYS A 143 -18.17 -8.00 11.67
N ALA A 144 -18.19 -6.83 12.31
CA ALA A 144 -19.26 -5.85 12.17
C ALA A 144 -19.23 -5.11 10.82
N ILE A 145 -18.09 -5.16 10.09
CA ILE A 145 -17.88 -4.51 8.81
C ILE A 145 -17.58 -5.56 7.75
N GLY A 146 -18.21 -5.41 6.59
CA GLY A 146 -17.99 -6.25 5.42
C GLY A 146 -17.92 -5.43 4.14
N PHE A 147 -17.68 -6.08 3.01
CA PHE A 147 -17.87 -5.46 1.71
C PHE A 147 -19.35 -5.55 1.30
N VAL A 148 -19.98 -4.40 1.15
CA VAL A 148 -21.39 -4.27 0.77
C VAL A 148 -21.49 -3.65 -0.63
N GLY A 149 -22.49 -4.04 -1.42
CA GLY A 149 -22.67 -3.57 -2.79
C GLY A 149 -21.87 -4.33 -3.83
N ARG A 150 -22.04 -3.96 -5.09
CA ARG A 150 -21.39 -4.59 -6.25
C ARG A 150 -20.79 -3.53 -7.19
N GLY A 151 -19.80 -3.94 -7.97
CA GLY A 151 -19.17 -3.08 -8.97
C GLY A 151 -18.72 -1.74 -8.40
N LYS A 152 -19.13 -0.65 -9.01
CA LYS A 152 -18.79 0.72 -8.61
C LYS A 152 -19.36 1.13 -7.25
N ASP A 153 -20.42 0.48 -6.79
CA ASP A 153 -21.11 0.82 -5.53
C ASP A 153 -20.62 -0.03 -4.35
N ARG A 154 -19.66 -0.93 -4.58
CA ARG A 154 -19.04 -1.74 -3.52
C ARG A 154 -18.27 -0.86 -2.56
N ARG A 155 -18.50 -1.06 -1.26
CA ARG A 155 -17.85 -0.30 -0.16
C ARG A 155 -17.61 -1.22 1.04
N GLY A 156 -16.60 -0.86 1.87
CA GLY A 156 -16.46 -1.42 3.21
C GLY A 156 -17.33 -0.64 4.18
N LYS A 157 -18.40 -1.26 4.69
CA LYS A 157 -19.28 -0.67 5.69
C LYS A 157 -20.10 -1.73 6.43
N THR A 158 -20.89 -1.31 7.41
CA THR A 158 -21.81 -2.19 8.10
C THR A 158 -22.93 -2.66 7.15
N PRO A 159 -23.37 -3.93 7.25
CA PRO A 159 -24.51 -4.43 6.49
C PRO A 159 -25.75 -3.55 6.70
N PHE A 160 -26.53 -3.35 5.64
CA PHE A 160 -27.77 -2.56 5.63
C PHE A 160 -27.61 -1.10 6.10
N GLY A 161 -26.37 -0.61 6.32
CA GLY A 161 -26.13 0.77 6.77
C GLY A 161 -26.50 1.04 8.22
N VAL A 162 -26.82 0.02 9.01
CA VAL A 162 -27.13 0.13 10.43
C VAL A 162 -25.95 -0.31 11.30
N LYS A 163 -25.91 0.15 12.54
CA LYS A 163 -24.91 -0.28 13.52
C LYS A 163 -25.08 -1.79 13.77
N SER A 164 -24.01 -2.54 13.64
CA SER A 164 -24.02 -3.96 13.99
C SER A 164 -23.98 -4.13 15.52
N GLU A 165 -24.77 -5.06 16.05
CA GLU A 165 -24.75 -5.42 17.48
C GLU A 165 -23.39 -5.93 17.95
N THR A 166 -22.61 -6.55 17.06
CA THR A 166 -21.26 -7.03 17.35
C THR A 166 -20.20 -5.92 17.34
N CYS A 167 -20.56 -4.69 16.95
CA CYS A 167 -19.63 -3.56 16.90
C CYS A 167 -19.19 -3.13 18.29
N LYS A 168 -17.90 -3.25 18.58
CA LYS A 168 -17.28 -2.87 19.86
C LYS A 168 -16.95 -1.37 19.97
N MET A 169 -17.29 -0.56 18.99
CA MET A 169 -17.02 0.89 18.92
C MET A 169 -15.56 1.28 19.16
N CYS A 170 -14.61 0.43 18.79
CA CYS A 170 -13.17 0.62 19.06
C CYS A 170 -12.49 1.69 18.18
N GLY A 171 -13.13 2.19 17.12
CA GLY A 171 -12.58 3.23 16.24
C GLY A 171 -11.56 2.74 15.19
N ASN A 172 -10.90 1.60 15.36
CA ASN A 172 -9.77 1.15 14.53
C ASN A 172 -10.08 1.08 13.01
N CYS A 173 -11.32 0.83 12.64
CA CYS A 173 -11.73 0.84 11.23
C CYS A 173 -11.68 2.24 10.62
N ILE A 174 -11.85 3.28 11.43
CA ILE A 174 -11.74 4.68 11.03
C ILE A 174 -10.27 5.07 10.98
N ASP A 175 -9.51 4.81 12.02
CA ASP A 175 -8.10 5.19 12.14
C ASP A 175 -7.23 4.58 11.03
N LEU A 176 -7.51 3.33 10.65
CA LEU A 176 -6.79 2.64 9.58
C LEU A 176 -7.30 2.98 8.16
N CYS A 177 -8.38 3.74 8.04
CA CYS A 177 -8.94 4.06 6.74
C CYS A 177 -8.11 5.14 6.02
N PRO A 178 -7.54 4.88 4.85
CA PRO A 178 -6.77 5.90 4.12
C PRO A 178 -7.62 7.07 3.63
N MET A 179 -8.96 6.95 3.70
CA MET A 179 -9.91 7.98 3.29
C MET A 179 -10.27 8.95 4.40
N THR A 180 -9.91 8.67 5.67
CA THR A 180 -10.17 9.58 6.81
C THR A 180 -9.06 10.63 6.99
N ILE A 181 -7.93 10.47 6.30
CA ILE A 181 -6.84 11.43 6.36
C ILE A 181 -7.24 12.68 5.55
N THR A 182 -7.16 13.83 6.20
CA THR A 182 -7.53 15.13 5.62
C THR A 182 -6.76 15.40 4.33
N PRO A 183 -7.42 15.74 3.24
CA PRO A 183 -6.76 16.06 1.97
C PRO A 183 -6.01 17.40 2.07
N CYS A 184 -5.11 17.65 1.11
CA CYS A 184 -4.60 18.98 0.86
C CYS A 184 -5.75 19.93 0.48
N ASP A 185 -5.58 21.21 0.78
CA ASP A 185 -6.60 22.22 0.49
C ASP A 185 -6.87 22.30 -1.03
N GLY A 186 -8.09 22.02 -1.39
CA GLY A 186 -8.64 22.17 -2.73
C GLY A 186 -8.90 20.86 -3.50
N PRO A 187 -9.96 20.83 -4.31
CA PRO A 187 -10.24 19.73 -5.21
C PRO A 187 -9.26 19.76 -6.38
N MET A 188 -8.65 18.60 -6.67
CA MET A 188 -7.81 18.44 -7.85
C MET A 188 -8.66 18.28 -9.10
N LYS A 189 -8.23 18.87 -10.20
CA LYS A 189 -8.89 18.75 -11.49
C LYS A 189 -8.12 17.80 -12.42
N PRO A 190 -8.80 17.04 -13.29
CA PRO A 190 -8.14 16.23 -14.30
C PRO A 190 -7.26 17.09 -15.21
N GLY A 191 -6.00 16.67 -15.43
CA GLY A 191 -5.06 17.36 -16.32
C GLY A 191 -4.23 18.48 -15.67
N GLU A 192 -4.52 18.87 -14.41
CA GLU A 192 -3.65 19.78 -13.65
C GLU A 192 -2.47 19.02 -13.01
N GLU A 193 -1.38 19.72 -12.74
CA GLU A 193 -0.26 19.11 -12.00
C GLU A 193 -0.74 18.65 -10.62
N TYR A 194 -0.37 17.43 -10.28
CA TYR A 194 -0.86 16.72 -9.11
C TYR A 194 -0.30 17.25 -7.79
N LEU A 195 0.74 18.06 -7.82
CA LEU A 195 1.42 18.57 -6.63
C LEU A 195 0.83 19.90 -6.21
N CYS A 196 0.16 19.95 -5.06
CA CYS A 196 -0.06 21.24 -4.39
C CYS A 196 1.28 21.75 -3.84
N GLY A 197 1.41 23.07 -3.65
CA GLY A 197 2.64 23.68 -3.13
C GLY A 197 3.13 23.10 -1.80
N LYS A 198 2.24 22.55 -0.96
CA LYS A 198 2.61 21.83 0.28
C LYS A 198 3.20 20.46 -0.01
N CYS A 199 2.70 19.74 -1.02
CA CYS A 199 3.26 18.45 -1.43
C CYS A 199 4.60 18.61 -2.14
N GLU A 200 4.76 19.70 -2.89
CA GLU A 200 6.01 20.04 -3.57
C GLU A 200 7.11 20.40 -2.57
N SER A 201 6.81 21.20 -1.55
CA SER A 201 7.75 21.51 -0.47
C SER A 201 8.15 20.26 0.33
N GLN A 202 7.19 19.36 0.64
CA GLN A 202 7.49 18.10 1.30
C GLN A 202 8.31 17.13 0.43
N LEU A 203 8.19 17.21 -0.90
CA LEU A 203 9.04 16.45 -1.82
C LEU A 203 10.46 17.01 -1.85
N MET A 204 10.61 18.31 -1.89
CA MET A 204 11.92 18.96 -1.86
C MET A 204 12.62 18.74 -0.51
N GLU A 205 11.87 18.76 0.59
CA GLU A 205 12.37 18.39 1.92
C GLU A 205 12.71 16.89 2.00
N ALA A 206 11.93 16.01 1.36
CA ALA A 206 12.21 14.56 1.29
C ALA A 206 13.35 14.21 0.33
N GLU A 207 13.63 15.05 -0.67
CA GLU A 207 14.83 14.93 -1.49
C GLU A 207 16.08 15.40 -0.76
N SER A 208 15.94 16.34 0.17
CA SER A 208 17.01 16.83 1.05
C SER A 208 17.17 16.01 2.34
N ALA A 209 16.06 15.42 2.84
CA ALA A 209 16.06 14.55 4.02
C ALA A 209 16.09 13.08 3.58
N VAL A 210 17.29 12.56 3.43
CA VAL A 210 17.59 11.15 3.08
C VAL A 210 17.01 10.13 4.08
N ASP A 211 16.35 10.55 5.17
CA ASP A 211 16.19 9.78 6.39
C ASP A 211 14.77 9.43 6.81
N GLN A 212 13.73 9.80 6.06
CA GLN A 212 12.35 9.45 6.49
C GLN A 212 11.52 8.82 5.38
N CYS A 213 11.46 7.48 5.37
CA CYS A 213 10.46 6.76 4.60
C CYS A 213 9.12 6.81 5.34
N ILE A 214 8.32 7.85 5.09
CA ILE A 214 6.97 8.03 5.66
C ILE A 214 6.02 6.86 5.30
N MET A 215 6.36 6.05 4.27
CA MET A 215 5.56 4.89 3.84
C MET A 215 5.59 3.71 4.80
N CYS A 216 6.69 3.46 5.47
CA CYS A 216 6.82 2.32 6.36
C CYS A 216 6.56 2.67 7.83
N GLY A 217 6.33 3.96 8.17
CA GLY A 217 6.11 4.40 9.56
C GLY A 217 7.31 4.16 10.48
N LEU A 218 8.47 3.81 9.92
CA LEU A 218 9.70 3.62 10.67
C LEU A 218 10.35 4.99 10.84
N GLY A 219 10.35 5.49 12.07
CA GLY A 219 11.03 6.71 12.46
C GLY A 219 12.55 6.62 12.29
N GLU A 220 13.22 7.71 12.63
CA GLU A 220 14.66 7.95 12.54
C GLU A 220 15.52 6.69 12.69
N GLY A 221 16.28 6.36 11.65
CA GLY A 221 17.28 5.29 11.66
C GLY A 221 17.14 4.18 10.63
N PHE A 222 16.08 4.16 9.81
CA PHE A 222 15.95 3.20 8.72
C PHE A 222 16.23 3.86 7.37
N GLN A 223 17.39 3.58 6.82
CA GLN A 223 17.74 3.97 5.45
C GLN A 223 16.90 3.15 4.46
N CYS A 224 15.96 3.81 3.78
CA CYS A 224 15.37 3.26 2.57
C CYS A 224 16.46 3.26 1.49
N ALA A 225 16.97 2.08 1.14
CA ALA A 225 17.97 1.97 0.08
C ALA A 225 17.38 2.53 -1.23
N ARG A 226 17.82 3.72 -1.61
CA ARG A 226 17.60 4.28 -2.94
C ARG A 226 18.53 3.55 -3.89
N HIS A 227 18.00 2.80 -4.79
CA HIS A 227 18.69 2.39 -6.03
C HIS A 227 17.72 2.43 -7.20
#